data_fd0845e5ea50b2ae7273a6e25a45d560
#
_entry.id   fd0845e5ea50b2ae7273a6e25a45d560
#
_cell.length_a   1.000
_cell.length_b   1.000
_cell.length_c   1.000
_cell.angle_alpha   90.00
_cell.angle_beta   90.00
_cell.angle_gamma   90.00
#
_symmetry.space_group_name_H-M   'P 1'
#
loop_
_entity.id
_entity.type
_entity.pdbx_description
1 polymer ?
#
loop_
_entity_poly.entity_id
_entity_poly.type
_entity_poly.pdbx_seq_one_letter_code
_entity_poly.pdbx_strand_id
1 'polypeptide(L)'
;MDKLEIIKELNRFPYSKDDYWLVTGGAMVLYGIKNQTSDIDLGCNKKMADELEHDGYLYKLSESGNRHFKYGDCIEVFENWINDTVTLVEDIPVITIAGLIEMKKELGREKDYNDIALIKGYLG
;
A
#
# COMPACT_ATOMS: atom_id res chain seq x y z
N MET A 1 2.07 -5.52 -12.54
CA MET A 1 2.46 -4.10 -12.70
C MET A 1 3.90 -3.92 -12.25
N ASP A 2 4.69 -3.29 -13.08
CA ASP A 2 6.07 -2.92 -12.74
C ASP A 2 6.11 -1.54 -12.07
N LYS A 3 7.31 -1.08 -11.72
CA LYS A 3 7.51 0.20 -11.04
C LYS A 3 6.94 1.40 -11.82
N LEU A 4 7.19 1.47 -13.13
CA LEU A 4 6.71 2.58 -13.94
C LEU A 4 5.19 2.61 -14.03
N GLU A 5 4.57 1.45 -14.14
CA GLU A 5 3.11 1.34 -14.17
C GLU A 5 2.48 1.79 -12.87
N ILE A 6 3.07 1.41 -11.72
CA ILE A 6 2.60 1.83 -10.40
C ILE A 6 2.69 3.36 -10.27
N ILE A 7 3.84 3.94 -10.62
CA ILE A 7 4.04 5.39 -10.56
C ILE A 7 3.03 6.10 -11.45
N LYS A 8 2.80 5.60 -12.66
CA LYS A 8 1.84 6.17 -13.61
C LYS A 8 0.41 6.15 -13.03
N GLU A 9 -0.01 5.02 -12.47
CA GLU A 9 -1.34 4.89 -11.88
C GLU A 9 -1.52 5.84 -10.68
N LEU A 10 -0.52 5.94 -9.80
CA LEU A 10 -0.60 6.83 -8.65
C LEU A 10 -0.51 8.30 -9.02
N ASN A 11 0.14 8.65 -10.13
CA ASN A 11 0.13 10.03 -10.62
C ASN A 11 -1.22 10.42 -11.22
N ARG A 12 -2.02 9.46 -11.67
CA ARG A 12 -3.39 9.68 -12.15
C ARG A 12 -4.41 9.64 -11.02
N PHE A 13 -4.05 9.07 -9.89
CA PHE A 13 -4.94 8.90 -8.75
C PHE A 13 -5.29 10.28 -8.20
N PRO A 14 -6.60 10.62 -8.08
CA PRO A 14 -7.01 12.01 -7.82
C PRO A 14 -6.93 12.42 -6.35
N TYR A 15 -6.49 11.54 -5.46
CA TYR A 15 -6.41 11.84 -4.03
C TYR A 15 -5.01 12.30 -3.65
N SER A 16 -4.92 13.10 -2.56
CA SER A 16 -3.66 13.70 -2.14
C SER A 16 -2.66 12.65 -1.65
N LYS A 17 -1.42 12.77 -2.09
CA LYS A 17 -0.30 11.94 -1.62
C LYS A 17 0.00 12.15 -0.13
N ASP A 18 -0.53 13.19 0.49
CA ASP A 18 -0.40 13.43 1.93
C ASP A 18 -1.29 12.51 2.76
N ASP A 19 -2.28 11.88 2.12
CA ASP A 19 -3.35 11.15 2.80
C ASP A 19 -3.27 9.63 2.60
N TYR A 20 -2.32 9.12 1.82
CA TYR A 20 -2.15 7.68 1.61
C TYR A 20 -0.69 7.26 1.57
N TRP A 21 -0.45 5.97 1.66
CA TRP A 21 0.87 5.37 1.57
C TRP A 21 0.77 3.98 0.91
N LEU A 22 1.76 3.68 0.07
CA LEU A 22 1.84 2.40 -0.62
C LEU A 22 2.35 1.32 0.34
N VAL A 23 1.70 0.16 0.35
CA VAL A 23 2.04 -0.98 1.20
C VAL A 23 2.16 -2.26 0.37
N THR A 24 2.48 -3.37 1.00
CA THR A 24 2.54 -4.72 0.41
C THR A 24 3.47 -4.86 -0.82
N GLY A 25 3.03 -5.64 -1.81
CA GLY A 25 3.82 -5.93 -3.02
C GLY A 25 4.21 -4.70 -3.82
N GLY A 26 3.33 -3.70 -3.90
CA GLY A 26 3.63 -2.43 -4.56
C GLY A 26 4.80 -1.69 -3.91
N ALA A 27 4.85 -1.69 -2.58
CA ALA A 27 5.98 -1.12 -1.86
C ALA A 27 7.27 -1.86 -2.19
N MET A 28 7.24 -3.18 -2.25
CA MET A 28 8.40 -4.00 -2.61
C MET A 28 8.88 -3.68 -4.03
N VAL A 29 7.97 -3.45 -4.97
CA VAL A 29 8.31 -3.09 -6.33
C VAL A 29 8.97 -1.71 -6.38
N LEU A 30 8.45 -0.74 -5.65
CA LEU A 30 9.02 0.63 -5.60
C LEU A 30 10.44 0.61 -5.03
N TYR A 31 10.72 -0.22 -4.03
CA TYR A 31 12.08 -0.38 -3.49
C TYR A 31 13.01 -1.17 -4.42
N GLY A 32 12.48 -1.82 -5.45
CA GLY A 32 13.28 -2.66 -6.33
C GLY A 32 13.54 -4.07 -5.79
N ILE A 33 12.82 -4.48 -4.76
CA ILE A 33 12.93 -5.81 -4.15
C ILE A 33 12.22 -6.86 -5.01
N LYS A 34 11.10 -6.48 -5.61
CA LYS A 34 10.37 -7.30 -6.59
C LYS A 34 10.28 -6.57 -7.92
N ASN A 35 10.13 -7.31 -9.01
CA ASN A 35 9.97 -6.73 -10.35
C ASN A 35 8.53 -6.34 -10.67
N GLN A 36 7.56 -7.07 -10.13
CA GLN A 36 6.14 -6.89 -10.47
C GLN A 36 5.24 -7.23 -9.29
N THR A 37 4.03 -6.67 -9.30
CA THR A 37 2.93 -7.02 -8.40
C THR A 37 1.62 -7.01 -9.21
N SER A 38 0.60 -7.71 -8.71
CA SER A 38 -0.72 -7.75 -9.36
C SER A 38 -1.54 -6.50 -9.09
N ASP A 39 -1.50 -6.00 -7.86
CA ASP A 39 -2.36 -4.93 -7.38
C ASP A 39 -1.58 -3.87 -6.65
N ILE A 40 -2.20 -2.69 -6.53
CA ILE A 40 -1.71 -1.59 -5.70
C ILE A 40 -2.56 -1.56 -4.44
N ASP A 41 -1.93 -1.76 -3.28
CA ASP A 41 -2.58 -1.64 -1.98
C ASP A 41 -2.10 -0.36 -1.29
N LEU A 42 -3.05 0.47 -0.88
CA LEU A 42 -2.78 1.73 -0.19
C LEU A 42 -3.40 1.72 1.20
N GLY A 43 -2.62 2.16 2.19
CA GLY A 43 -3.19 2.60 3.45
C GLY A 43 -3.60 4.06 3.31
N CYS A 44 -4.62 4.51 4.02
CA CYS A 44 -5.01 5.91 4.01
C CYS A 44 -5.49 6.38 5.38
N ASN A 45 -5.52 7.70 5.56
CA ASN A 45 -6.08 8.31 6.75
C ASN A 45 -7.61 8.45 6.65
N LYS A 46 -8.23 8.90 7.73
CA LYS A 46 -9.67 9.11 7.79
C LYS A 46 -10.15 10.13 6.75
N LYS A 47 -9.37 11.18 6.52
CA LYS A 47 -9.72 12.23 5.56
C LYS A 47 -9.95 11.66 4.17
N MET A 48 -9.03 10.84 3.67
CA MET A 48 -9.16 10.23 2.36
C MET A 48 -10.29 9.20 2.32
N ALA A 49 -10.47 8.42 3.38
CA ALA A 49 -11.60 7.49 3.47
C ALA A 49 -12.93 8.23 3.42
N ASP A 50 -13.06 9.36 4.09
CA ASP A 50 -14.26 10.19 4.03
C ASP A 50 -14.49 10.74 2.61
N GLU A 51 -13.43 11.15 1.92
CA GLU A 51 -13.52 11.63 0.53
C GLU A 51 -13.98 10.52 -0.42
N LEU A 52 -13.43 9.31 -0.29
CA LEU A 52 -13.83 8.15 -1.10
C LEU A 52 -15.30 7.81 -0.90
N GLU A 53 -15.76 7.80 0.35
CA GLU A 53 -17.16 7.53 0.66
C GLU A 53 -18.06 8.63 0.08
N HIS A 54 -17.68 9.89 0.23
CA HIS A 54 -18.41 11.04 -0.34
C HIS A 54 -18.50 10.95 -1.87
N ASP A 55 -17.45 10.48 -2.52
CA ASP A 55 -17.40 10.34 -3.97
C ASP A 55 -18.17 9.11 -4.48
N GLY A 56 -18.78 8.33 -3.58
CA GLY A 56 -19.67 7.25 -3.94
C GLY A 56 -19.03 5.88 -4.06
N TYR A 57 -17.76 5.72 -3.64
CA TYR A 57 -17.10 4.41 -3.67
C TYR A 57 -17.65 3.52 -2.56
N LEU A 58 -17.97 2.28 -2.92
CA LEU A 58 -18.44 1.28 -1.97
C LEU A 58 -17.30 0.75 -1.14
N TYR A 59 -17.60 0.35 0.09
CA TYR A 59 -16.60 -0.19 0.99
C TYR A 59 -17.16 -1.31 1.85
N LYS A 60 -16.25 -2.12 2.39
CA LYS A 60 -16.53 -3.11 3.42
C LYS A 60 -15.87 -2.65 4.71
N LEU A 61 -16.45 -3.00 5.85
CA LEU A 61 -15.83 -2.71 7.15
C LEU A 61 -14.99 -3.89 7.61
N SER A 62 -13.79 -3.61 8.12
CA SER A 62 -12.97 -4.59 8.82
C SER A 62 -13.52 -4.84 10.21
N GLU A 63 -13.00 -5.84 10.93
CA GLU A 63 -13.38 -6.12 12.31
C GLU A 63 -13.14 -4.92 13.24
N SER A 64 -12.13 -4.12 12.95
CA SER A 64 -11.82 -2.91 13.71
C SER A 64 -12.65 -1.69 13.29
N GLY A 65 -13.57 -1.85 12.33
CA GLY A 65 -14.44 -0.76 11.87
C GLY A 65 -13.81 0.17 10.84
N ASN A 66 -12.66 -0.20 10.25
CA ASN A 66 -12.01 0.56 9.19
C ASN A 66 -12.57 0.20 7.83
N ARG A 67 -12.63 1.19 6.93
CA ARG A 67 -13.21 1.04 5.60
C ARG A 67 -12.18 0.49 4.61
N HIS A 68 -12.62 -0.45 3.78
CA HIS A 68 -11.83 -1.03 2.70
C HIS A 68 -12.53 -0.75 1.38
N PHE A 69 -11.90 0.05 0.54
CA PHE A 69 -12.44 0.46 -0.76
C PHE A 69 -11.72 -0.27 -1.90
N LYS A 70 -12.43 -0.48 -3.00
CA LYS A 70 -11.82 -0.88 -4.26
C LYS A 70 -11.97 0.28 -5.24
N TYR A 71 -10.84 0.79 -5.73
CA TYR A 71 -10.79 1.89 -6.68
C TYR A 71 -10.34 1.36 -8.04
N GLY A 72 -11.27 1.29 -8.99
CA GLY A 72 -10.97 0.72 -10.30
C GLY A 72 -10.62 -0.77 -10.22
N ASP A 73 -9.78 -1.22 -11.14
CA ASP A 73 -9.48 -2.65 -11.28
C ASP A 73 -8.27 -3.11 -10.47
N CYS A 74 -7.36 -2.20 -10.11
CA CYS A 74 -6.07 -2.60 -9.54
C CYS A 74 -5.67 -1.90 -8.24
N ILE A 75 -6.47 -0.95 -7.75
CA ILE A 75 -6.15 -0.22 -6.52
C ILE A 75 -7.13 -0.59 -5.42
N GLU A 76 -6.61 -1.00 -4.27
CA GLU A 76 -7.39 -1.19 -3.05
C GLU A 76 -6.89 -0.23 -1.98
N VAL A 77 -7.82 0.34 -1.22
CA VAL A 77 -7.52 1.36 -0.22
C VAL A 77 -8.05 0.92 1.14
N PHE A 78 -7.19 0.92 2.13
CA PHE A 78 -7.48 0.43 3.47
C PHE A 78 -7.32 1.57 4.47
N GLU A 79 -8.41 1.98 5.10
CA GLU A 79 -8.40 3.02 6.12
C GLU A 79 -7.57 2.59 7.33
N ASN A 80 -6.64 3.44 7.77
CA ASN A 80 -5.78 3.26 8.95
C ASN A 80 -4.91 1.99 8.92
N TRP A 81 -4.74 1.35 7.77
CA TRP A 81 -3.92 0.15 7.69
C TRP A 81 -2.44 0.50 7.76
N ILE A 82 -1.81 0.00 8.80
CA ILE A 82 -0.37 0.18 9.08
C ILE A 82 0.01 1.65 9.01
N ASN A 83 -0.52 2.36 9.98
CA ASN A 83 -0.29 3.78 10.17
C ASN A 83 1.08 4.00 10.85
N ASP A 84 2.12 3.47 10.23
CA ASP A 84 3.47 3.54 10.75
C ASP A 84 4.29 4.57 9.96
N THR A 85 5.59 4.46 10.01
CA THR A 85 6.49 5.41 9.38
C THR A 85 6.40 5.33 7.86
N VAL A 86 6.25 6.47 7.21
CA VAL A 86 6.16 6.61 5.76
C VAL A 86 7.37 7.39 5.25
N THR A 87 7.91 6.98 4.11
CA THR A 87 8.98 7.70 3.42
C THR A 87 8.57 7.99 1.98
N LEU A 88 9.37 8.73 1.24
CA LEU A 88 9.14 8.98 -0.17
C LEU A 88 10.11 8.17 -1.03
N VAL A 89 9.57 7.49 -2.03
CA VAL A 89 10.35 6.81 -3.06
C VAL A 89 9.83 7.34 -4.39
N GLU A 90 10.66 8.09 -5.11
CA GLU A 90 10.29 8.75 -6.37
C GLU A 90 8.99 9.56 -6.24
N ASP A 91 8.92 10.35 -5.16
CA ASP A 91 7.77 11.21 -4.82
C ASP A 91 6.49 10.45 -4.48
N ILE A 92 6.53 9.14 -4.34
CA ILE A 92 5.41 8.31 -3.90
C ILE A 92 5.57 8.01 -2.40
N PRO A 93 4.54 8.26 -1.57
CA PRO A 93 4.59 7.88 -0.17
C PRO A 93 4.52 6.36 -0.03
N VAL A 94 5.50 5.79 0.64
CA VAL A 94 5.66 4.34 0.78
C VAL A 94 5.96 4.02 2.24
N ILE A 95 5.37 2.93 2.75
CA ILE A 95 5.73 2.42 4.07
C ILE A 95 7.24 2.15 4.12
N THR A 96 7.89 2.47 5.25
CA THR A 96 9.31 2.17 5.40
C THR A 96 9.58 0.67 5.33
N ILE A 97 10.83 0.30 5.04
CA ILE A 97 11.21 -1.12 5.00
C ILE A 97 10.95 -1.79 6.36
N ALA A 98 11.25 -1.11 7.46
CA ALA A 98 10.97 -1.62 8.80
C ALA A 98 9.46 -1.86 9.00
N GLY A 99 8.62 -0.91 8.59
CA GLY A 99 7.16 -1.05 8.64
C GLY A 99 6.66 -2.18 7.75
N LEU A 100 7.27 -2.35 6.57
CA LEU A 100 6.92 -3.43 5.65
C LEU A 100 7.21 -4.81 6.26
N ILE A 101 8.34 -4.97 6.94
CA ILE A 101 8.69 -6.22 7.63
C ILE A 101 7.67 -6.51 8.74
N GLU A 102 7.35 -5.52 9.57
CA GLU A 102 6.37 -5.70 10.65
C GLU A 102 4.99 -6.07 10.12
N MET A 103 4.55 -5.42 9.04
CA MET A 103 3.30 -5.76 8.37
C MET A 103 3.28 -7.22 7.91
N LYS A 104 4.35 -7.67 7.25
CA LYS A 104 4.45 -9.04 6.75
C LYS A 104 4.44 -10.06 7.90
N LYS A 105 5.07 -9.74 9.03
CA LYS A 105 5.03 -10.58 10.23
C LYS A 105 3.61 -10.70 10.78
N GLU A 106 2.86 -9.61 10.83
CA GLU A 106 1.48 -9.61 11.32
C GLU A 106 0.56 -10.44 10.42
N LEU A 107 0.71 -10.35 9.10
CA LEU A 107 -0.05 -11.16 8.16
C LEU A 107 0.30 -12.66 8.30
N GLY A 108 1.57 -12.98 8.55
CA GLY A 108 2.03 -14.30 8.96
C GLY A 108 1.78 -15.46 8.02
N ARG A 109 1.54 -15.20 6.72
CA ARG A 109 1.34 -16.24 5.72
C ARG A 109 2.68 -16.72 5.19
N GLU A 110 2.72 -17.90 4.57
CA GLU A 110 3.96 -18.44 3.98
C GLU A 110 4.57 -17.46 2.98
N LYS A 111 3.75 -16.86 2.11
CA LYS A 111 4.23 -15.86 1.15
C LYS A 111 4.80 -14.60 1.83
N ASP A 112 4.31 -14.25 3.01
CA ASP A 112 4.80 -13.10 3.76
C ASP A 112 6.19 -13.37 4.34
N TYR A 113 6.45 -14.57 4.83
CA TYR A 113 7.78 -14.97 5.30
C TYR A 113 8.78 -15.05 4.16
N ASN A 114 8.34 -15.52 2.98
CA ASN A 114 9.16 -15.50 1.77
C ASN A 114 9.51 -14.06 1.37
N ASP A 115 8.55 -13.16 1.45
CA ASP A 115 8.78 -11.74 1.17
C ASP A 115 9.75 -11.11 2.18
N ILE A 116 9.64 -11.46 3.47
CA ILE A 116 10.59 -11.00 4.49
C ILE A 116 12.01 -11.45 4.14
N ALA A 117 12.18 -12.70 3.69
CA ALA A 117 13.48 -13.22 3.28
C ALA A 117 14.04 -12.41 2.09
N LEU A 118 13.20 -12.06 1.11
CA LEU A 118 13.60 -11.21 -0.02
C LEU A 118 14.04 -9.83 0.46
N ILE A 119 13.29 -9.24 1.38
CA ILE A 119 13.62 -7.91 1.94
C ILE A 119 14.96 -7.94 2.65
N LYS A 120 15.20 -8.97 3.48
CA LYS A 120 16.48 -9.14 4.19
C LYS A 120 17.64 -9.35 3.23
N GLY A 121 17.44 -10.10 2.16
CA GLY A 121 18.44 -10.26 1.10
C GLY A 121 18.76 -8.95 0.40
N TYR A 122 17.75 -8.11 0.18
CA TYR A 122 17.93 -6.78 -0.39
C TYR A 122 18.74 -5.86 0.52
N LEU A 123 18.53 -5.94 1.83
CA LEU A 123 19.26 -5.14 2.80
C LEU A 123 20.73 -5.58 2.96
N GLY A 124 21.05 -6.76 2.53
CA GLY A 124 22.40 -7.34 2.61
C GLY A 124 22.59 -8.21 3.81
#